data_4a84918fa8e86a9edbe52a7a52efa100
#
_entry.id   4a84918fa8e86a9edbe52a7a52efa100
#
_cell.length_a   1.000
_cell.length_b   1.000
_cell.length_c   1.000
_cell.angle_alpha   90.00
_cell.angle_beta   90.00
_cell.angle_gamma   90.00
#
_symmetry.space_group_name_H-M   'P 1'
#
loop_
_entity.id
_entity.type
_entity.pdbx_description
1 polymer ?
#
loop_
_entity_poly.entity_id
_entity_poly.type
_entity_poly.pdbx_seq_one_letter_code
_entity_poly.pdbx_strand_id
1 'polypeptide(L)' 'SGQWADPNRNAGGSVSDKININTAAKEELMTLSGIGASKAESILKYRQEHGNFQSIEDLKKIEGIKDGVFNKIKDDITV' A
#
# COMPACT_ATOMS: atom_id res chain seq x y z
N SER A 1 -11.97 -0.15 23.21
CA SER A 1 -11.49 -0.31 22.70
C SER A 1 -11.42 -0.43 22.41
N GLY A 2 -11.68 -0.14 22.98
CA GLY A 2 -11.30 -0.05 22.35
C GLY A 2 -11.17 -0.08 22.13
N GLN A 3 -11.24 0.35 22.20
CA GLN A 3 -10.87 0.39 21.71
C GLN A 3 -10.68 0.22 21.16
N TRP A 4 -10.95 0.69 21.81
CA TRP A 4 -10.65 0.68 21.05
C TRP A 4 -10.55 0.97 20.42
N ALA A 5 -10.61 1.50 20.75
CA ALA A 5 -10.29 1.94 19.89
C ALA A 5 -10.21 2.26 19.44
N ASP A 6 -10.38 2.84 19.56
CA ASP A 6 -10.09 3.29 18.87
C ASP A 6 -9.98 3.66 18.48
N PRO A 7 -10.14 3.91 18.93
CA PRO A 7 -9.87 4.46 18.25
C PRO A 7 -9.58 4.69 17.66
N ASN A 8 -9.65 5.08 17.75
CA ASN A 8 -9.11 5.30 16.90
C ASN A 8 -9.07 5.23 16.28
N ARG A 9 -9.33 5.58 16.53
CA ARG A 9 -9.14 5.67 15.66
C ARG A 9 -9.33 6.04 15.13
N ASN A 10 -9.40 6.65 15.23
CA ASN A 10 -9.30 7.17 14.45
C ASN A 10 -9.35 7.47 14.09
N ALA A 11 -9.49 7.93 14.56
CA ALA A 11 -9.26 8.39 14.04
C ALA A 11 -9.31 8.55 13.39
N GLY A 12 -9.38 8.99 13.34
CA GLY A 12 -9.15 9.45 12.57
C GLY A 12 -9.17 9.54 11.81
N GLY A 13 -9.12 9.96 11.63
CA GLY A 13 -8.87 10.30 10.78
C GLY A 13 -8.46 10.40 10.22
N SER A 14 -8.43 10.69 10.24
CA SER A 14 -7.86 10.95 9.54
C SER A 14 -7.21 10.94 8.84
N VAL A 15 -7.29 11.27 9.71
CA VAL A 15 -6.28 11.74 8.97
C VAL A 15 -6.09 11.16 7.60
N SER A 16 -5.48 10.26 7.35
CA SER A 16 -5.19 9.76 6.04
C SER A 16 -5.74 8.37 5.86
N ASP A 17 -6.43 8.16 4.76
CA ASP A 17 -6.91 6.85 4.39
C ASP A 17 -5.92 6.12 3.48
N LYS A 18 -4.70 6.62 3.41
CA LYS A 18 -3.70 6.02 2.54
C LYS A 18 -3.30 4.64 3.02
N ILE A 19 -3.04 3.77 2.05
CA ILE A 19 -2.61 2.42 2.32
C ILE A 19 -1.09 2.41 2.48
N ASN A 20 -0.63 1.89 3.62
CA ASN A 20 0.81 1.78 3.86
C ASN A 20 1.32 0.52 3.18
N ILE A 21 2.10 0.70 2.12
CA ILE A 21 2.55 -0.42 1.30
C ILE A 21 3.53 -1.34 2.04
N ASN A 22 4.07 -0.89 3.16
CA ASN A 22 4.96 -1.72 3.98
C ASN A 22 4.21 -2.64 4.93
N THR A 23 2.95 -2.35 5.22
CA THR A 23 2.18 -3.11 6.20
C THR A 23 0.90 -3.70 5.63
N ALA A 24 0.47 -3.26 4.46
CA ALA A 24 -0.81 -3.69 3.89
C ALA A 24 -0.81 -5.17 3.56
N ALA A 25 -1.97 -5.79 3.77
CA ALA A 25 -2.21 -7.16 3.34
C ALA A 25 -2.55 -7.17 1.85
N LYS A 26 -2.54 -8.38 1.27
CA LYS A 26 -2.83 -8.54 -0.15
C LYS A 26 -4.17 -7.91 -0.52
N GLU A 27 -5.19 -8.16 0.29
CA GLU A 27 -6.54 -7.66 -0.01
C GLU A 27 -6.61 -6.14 0.00
N GLU A 28 -5.86 -5.51 0.89
CA GLU A 28 -5.79 -4.06 0.92
C GLU A 28 -5.14 -3.51 -0.34
N LEU A 29 -4.05 -4.13 -0.76
CA LEU A 29 -3.34 -3.69 -1.96
C LEU A 29 -4.22 -3.83 -3.19
N MET A 30 -5.08 -4.85 -3.21
CA MET A 30 -5.96 -5.09 -4.35
C MET A 30 -7.07 -4.05 -4.47
N THR A 31 -7.30 -3.25 -3.44
CA THR A 31 -8.27 -2.15 -3.54
C THR A 31 -7.73 -0.98 -4.34
N LEU A 32 -6.45 -0.94 -4.59
CA LEU A 32 -5.84 0.12 -5.38
C LEU A 32 -6.14 -0.07 -6.86
N SER A 33 -6.36 1.05 -7.56
CA SER A 33 -6.66 1.02 -8.99
C SER A 33 -5.52 0.37 -9.76
N GLY A 34 -5.86 -0.63 -10.56
CA GLY A 34 -4.87 -1.30 -11.40
C GLY A 34 -4.03 -2.34 -10.67
N ILE A 35 -4.26 -2.56 -9.39
CA ILE A 35 -3.54 -3.57 -8.62
C ILE A 35 -4.44 -4.77 -8.43
N GLY A 36 -4.23 -5.80 -9.23
CA GLY A 36 -4.93 -7.07 -9.06
C GLY A 36 -4.10 -8.01 -8.20
N ALA A 37 -4.55 -9.28 -8.15
CA ALA A 37 -3.89 -10.29 -7.32
C ALA A 37 -2.42 -10.44 -7.66
N SER A 38 -2.11 -10.45 -8.95
CA SER A 38 -0.73 -10.66 -9.41
C SER A 38 0.20 -9.55 -8.95
N LYS A 39 -0.22 -8.30 -9.13
CA LYS A 39 0.60 -7.16 -8.71
C LYS A 39 0.69 -7.06 -7.20
N ALA A 40 -0.40 -7.36 -6.49
CA ALA A 40 -0.38 -7.37 -5.03
C ALA A 40 0.63 -8.40 -4.52
N GLU A 41 0.65 -9.58 -5.13
CA GLU A 41 1.62 -10.60 -4.75
C GLU A 41 3.04 -10.16 -5.03
N SER A 42 3.26 -9.47 -6.14
CA SER A 42 4.59 -8.95 -6.46
C SER A 42 5.06 -7.92 -5.43
N ILE A 43 4.16 -7.10 -4.94
CA ILE A 43 4.48 -6.13 -3.88
C ILE A 43 4.88 -6.86 -2.60
N LEU A 44 4.12 -7.88 -2.22
CA LEU A 44 4.41 -8.64 -1.01
C LEU A 44 5.75 -9.37 -1.14
N LYS A 45 6.00 -9.94 -2.31
CA LYS A 45 7.26 -10.63 -2.58
C LYS A 45 8.45 -9.68 -2.48
N TYR A 46 8.29 -8.49 -3.04
CA TYR A 46 9.35 -7.48 -2.97
C TYR A 46 9.66 -7.14 -1.52
N ARG A 47 8.63 -6.96 -0.69
CA ARG A 47 8.83 -6.68 0.73
C ARG A 47 9.62 -7.78 1.42
N GLN A 48 9.35 -9.04 1.06
CA GLN A 48 10.04 -10.16 1.67
C GLN A 48 11.49 -10.27 1.22
N GLU A 49 11.75 -9.93 -0.04
CA GLU A 49 13.08 -10.10 -0.62
C GLU A 49 14.01 -8.91 -0.36
N HIS A 50 13.44 -7.71 -0.34
CA HIS A 50 14.23 -6.48 -0.29
C HIS A 50 13.99 -5.65 0.98
N GLY A 51 13.09 -6.11 1.84
CA GLY A 51 12.73 -5.35 3.02
C GLY A 51 11.72 -4.26 2.70
N ASN A 52 11.55 -3.34 3.63
CA ASN A 52 10.55 -2.29 3.48
C ASN A 52 10.89 -1.34 2.36
N PHE A 53 9.83 -0.80 1.74
CA PHE A 53 10.01 0.26 0.76
C PHE A 53 10.50 1.52 1.46
N GLN A 54 11.46 2.18 0.84
CA GLN A 54 11.98 3.45 1.36
C GLN A 54 11.07 4.62 0.98
N SER A 55 10.41 4.49 -0.17
CA SER A 55 9.48 5.50 -0.65
C SER A 55 8.46 4.82 -1.54
N ILE A 56 7.36 5.51 -1.83
CA ILE A 56 6.34 4.93 -2.71
C ILE A 56 6.89 4.72 -4.12
N GLU A 57 7.84 5.53 -4.53
CA GLU A 57 8.46 5.39 -5.86
C GLU A 57 9.14 4.05 -6.05
N ASP A 58 9.53 3.39 -4.97
CA ASP A 58 10.15 2.07 -5.07
C ASP A 58 9.23 1.03 -5.71
N LEU A 59 7.92 1.27 -5.70
CA LEU A 59 6.99 0.38 -6.39
C LEU A 59 7.30 0.25 -7.87
N LYS A 60 7.87 1.29 -8.47
CA LYS A 60 8.18 1.28 -9.90
C LYS A 60 9.32 0.32 -10.24
N LYS A 61 10.02 -0.18 -9.25
CA LYS A 61 11.03 -1.21 -9.44
C LYS A 61 10.43 -2.59 -9.66
N ILE A 62 9.16 -2.74 -9.33
CA ILE A 62 8.45 -4.01 -9.47
C ILE A 62 7.95 -4.15 -10.90
N GLU A 63 8.21 -5.30 -11.50
CA GLU A 63 7.72 -5.58 -12.84
C GLU A 63 6.19 -5.54 -12.83
N GLY A 64 5.61 -4.86 -13.82
CA GLY A 64 4.17 -4.70 -13.91
C GLY A 64 3.66 -3.42 -13.29
N ILE A 65 4.48 -2.73 -12.49
CA ILE A 65 4.11 -1.45 -11.90
C ILE A 65 5.02 -0.39 -12.49
N LYS A 66 4.49 0.30 -13.48
CA LYS A 66 5.22 1.37 -14.16
C LYS A 66 4.53 2.70 -13.89
N ASP A 67 4.96 3.74 -14.57
CA ASP A 67 4.46 5.09 -14.33
C ASP A 67 2.94 5.17 -14.45
N GLY A 68 2.35 4.48 -15.40
CA GLY A 68 0.89 4.52 -15.59
C GLY A 68 0.13 4.02 -14.39
N VAL A 69 0.51 2.85 -13.88
CA VAL A 69 -0.12 2.28 -12.69
C VAL A 69 0.22 3.12 -11.47
N PHE A 70 1.49 3.49 -11.33
CA PHE A 70 1.94 4.27 -10.18
C PHE A 70 1.17 5.58 -10.07
N ASN A 71 0.99 6.27 -11.20
CA ASN A 71 0.31 7.56 -11.18
C ASN A 71 -1.15 7.44 -10.74
N LYS A 72 -1.77 6.28 -10.96
CA LYS A 72 -3.14 6.07 -10.53
C LYS A 72 -3.28 5.90 -9.02
N ILE A 73 -2.23 5.41 -8.37
CA ILE A 73 -2.33 5.02 -6.97
C ILE A 73 -1.46 5.86 -6.03
N LYS A 74 -0.58 6.70 -6.57
CA LYS A 74 0.43 7.38 -5.74
C LYS A 74 -0.18 8.24 -4.64
N ASP A 75 -1.38 8.77 -4.86
CA ASP A 75 -2.04 9.60 -3.86
C ASP A 75 -2.77 8.78 -2.80
N ASP A 76 -2.88 7.47 -3.02
CA ASP A 76 -3.61 6.56 -2.13
C ASP A 76 -2.69 5.69 -1.30
N ILE A 77 -1.38 5.83 -1.45
CA ILE A 77 -0.41 4.98 -0.77
C ILE A 77 0.62 5.80 -0.02
N THR A 78 1.23 5.15 0.96
CA THR A 78 2.29 5.74 1.75
C THR A 78 3.26 4.64 2.21
N VAL A 79 4.37 5.06 2.79
CA VAL A 79 5.33 4.14 3.44
C VAL A 79 5.45 4.42 4.92
#